data_2ee6a18a79b2f189ebd6bcb3087a90f1
#
_entry.id   2ee6a18a79b2f189ebd6bcb3087a90f1
#
_cell.length_a   1.000
_cell.length_b   1.000
_cell.length_c   1.000
_cell.angle_alpha   90.00
_cell.angle_beta   90.00
_cell.angle_gamma   90.00
#
_symmetry.space_group_name_H-M   'P 1'
#
loop_
_entity.id
_entity.type
_entity.pdbx_description
1 polymer ?
#
loop_
_entity_poly.entity_id
_entity_poly.type
_entity_poly.pdbx_seq_one_letter_code
_entity_poly.pdbx_strand_id
1 'polypeptide(L)'
;MRRRLIIAALILSVIVLAVGCENKPSSNEGTSELLGVSMFTEKNQYPPDVSEINVVWKNDSNEVLMFGNPFTIQKLVGNEWKAIGDQGAAFTSIGHRVASHSEVKHSYNIRLYSDKLEKGTYRIATDFLKVLSPGNYNNYQLTAKFTVE
;
A
#
# COMPACT_ATOMS: atom_id res chain seq x y z
N MET A 1 64.43 49.89 17.31
CA MET A 1 63.45 49.65 16.20
C MET A 1 63.04 48.21 16.25
N ARG A 2 61.85 47.93 16.77
CA ARG A 2 61.35 46.56 16.91
C ARG A 2 60.12 46.39 15.99
N ARG A 3 60.30 45.64 14.90
CA ARG A 3 59.19 45.26 14.01
C ARG A 3 58.40 44.12 14.64
N ARG A 4 57.15 44.39 14.95
CA ARG A 4 56.21 43.35 15.39
C ARG A 4 55.53 42.77 14.16
N LEU A 5 55.83 41.50 13.84
CA LEU A 5 55.07 40.74 12.86
C LEU A 5 53.78 40.30 13.52
N ILE A 6 52.66 40.72 12.92
CA ILE A 6 51.35 40.22 13.25
C ILE A 6 51.03 39.08 12.31
N ILE A 7 51.03 37.85 12.83
CA ILE A 7 50.62 36.65 12.11
C ILE A 7 49.11 36.58 12.25
N ALA A 8 48.37 36.87 11.16
CA ALA A 8 46.95 36.61 11.09
C ALA A 8 46.71 35.15 10.78
N ALA A 9 46.26 34.39 11.76
CA ALA A 9 45.83 33.01 11.58
C ALA A 9 44.44 32.98 10.96
N LEU A 10 44.38 32.61 9.68
CA LEU A 10 43.14 32.41 8.95
C LEU A 10 42.56 31.03 9.33
N ILE A 11 41.59 31.02 10.23
CA ILE A 11 40.86 29.78 10.58
C ILE A 11 39.82 29.54 9.48
N LEU A 12 40.15 28.62 8.58
CA LEU A 12 39.23 28.12 7.56
C LEU A 12 38.25 27.14 8.19
N SER A 13 37.07 27.62 8.54
CA SER A 13 35.98 26.82 9.06
C SER A 13 35.36 26.01 7.92
N VAL A 14 35.70 24.70 7.83
CA VAL A 14 35.07 23.77 6.92
C VAL A 14 33.73 23.37 7.52
N ILE A 15 32.66 23.98 7.01
CA ILE A 15 31.30 23.55 7.27
C ILE A 15 31.05 22.28 6.44
N VAL A 16 31.15 21.13 7.07
CA VAL A 16 30.68 19.87 6.49
C VAL A 16 29.15 19.88 6.54
N LEU A 17 28.53 20.23 5.42
CA LEU A 17 27.10 19.98 5.19
C LEU A 17 26.91 18.46 5.08
N ALA A 18 26.56 17.83 6.18
CA ALA A 18 26.01 16.49 6.18
C ALA A 18 24.65 16.54 5.49
N VAL A 19 24.62 16.26 4.19
CA VAL A 19 23.38 15.93 3.48
C VAL A 19 22.93 14.59 4.04
N GLY A 20 22.10 14.64 5.08
CA GLY A 20 21.36 13.49 5.55
C GLY A 20 20.40 13.09 4.41
N CYS A 21 20.72 11.99 3.71
CA CYS A 21 19.71 11.26 2.96
C CYS A 21 18.71 10.74 4.00
N GLU A 22 17.66 11.49 4.28
CA GLU A 22 16.46 10.94 4.87
C GLU A 22 15.92 9.93 3.86
N ASN A 23 16.21 8.65 4.10
CA ASN A 23 15.42 7.55 3.56
C ASN A 23 14.04 7.67 4.18
N LYS A 24 13.21 8.53 3.61
CA LYS A 24 11.77 8.53 3.83
C LYS A 24 11.30 7.15 3.44
N PRO A 25 10.77 6.31 4.36
CA PRO A 25 10.13 5.08 3.95
C PRO A 25 9.05 5.50 2.98
N SER A 26 9.16 5.04 1.74
CA SER A 26 8.09 5.17 0.75
C SER A 26 6.91 4.37 1.28
N SER A 27 6.10 5.02 2.11
CA SER A 27 4.76 4.58 2.38
C SER A 27 4.00 4.79 1.08
N ASN A 28 3.96 3.77 0.22
CA ASN A 28 2.98 3.66 -0.86
C ASN A 28 1.58 3.50 -0.23
N GLU A 29 1.21 4.42 0.65
CA GLU A 29 -0.16 4.67 1.01
C GLU A 29 -0.77 5.52 -0.10
N GLY A 30 -1.53 4.86 -0.96
CA GLY A 30 -2.53 5.53 -1.77
C GLY A 30 -2.07 6.12 -3.07
N THR A 31 -1.59 5.30 -3.99
CA THR A 31 -1.68 5.61 -5.43
C THR A 31 -3.15 5.83 -5.83
N SER A 32 -4.11 5.49 -4.98
CA SER A 32 -5.55 5.58 -5.20
C SER A 32 -6.08 7.01 -5.32
N GLU A 33 -5.59 7.94 -4.52
CA GLU A 33 -6.05 9.34 -4.58
C GLU A 33 -5.63 10.04 -5.87
N LEU A 34 -4.42 9.74 -6.37
CA LEU A 34 -3.90 10.30 -7.63
C LEU A 34 -4.67 9.81 -8.87
N LEU A 35 -5.32 8.66 -8.79
CA LEU A 35 -6.03 8.03 -9.92
C LEU A 35 -7.55 8.09 -9.80
N GLY A 36 -8.08 8.59 -8.70
CA GLY A 36 -9.53 8.56 -8.44
C GLY A 36 -10.04 7.13 -8.21
N VAL A 37 -9.20 6.24 -7.66
CA VAL A 37 -9.57 4.86 -7.37
C VAL A 37 -9.35 4.58 -5.89
N SER A 38 -10.32 3.97 -5.25
CA SER A 38 -10.24 3.59 -3.84
C SER A 38 -10.76 2.17 -3.61
N MET A 39 -10.28 1.57 -2.53
CA MET A 39 -10.70 0.26 -2.07
C MET A 39 -10.90 0.32 -0.56
N PHE A 40 -12.04 -0.14 -0.07
CA PHE A 40 -12.34 -0.19 1.35
C PHE A 40 -13.19 -1.40 1.70
N THR A 41 -13.10 -1.88 2.93
CA THR A 41 -13.93 -2.98 3.44
C THR A 41 -15.32 -2.48 3.77
N GLU A 42 -16.37 -3.31 3.57
CA GLU A 42 -17.76 -2.95 3.92
C GLU A 42 -17.93 -2.64 5.41
N LYS A 43 -17.13 -3.28 6.26
CA LYS A 43 -17.12 -3.06 7.71
C LYS A 43 -15.70 -2.71 8.13
N ASN A 44 -15.55 -1.85 9.10
CA ASN A 44 -14.24 -1.51 9.65
C ASN A 44 -13.73 -2.56 10.64
N GLN A 45 -14.61 -3.44 11.14
CA GLN A 45 -14.33 -4.38 12.22
C GLN A 45 -14.94 -5.75 11.94
N TYR A 46 -14.18 -6.80 12.26
CA TYR A 46 -14.56 -8.20 12.03
C TYR A 46 -14.22 -9.06 13.25
N PRO A 47 -14.93 -10.20 13.46
CA PRO A 47 -14.56 -11.17 14.47
C PRO A 47 -13.32 -11.99 14.03
N PRO A 48 -12.60 -12.62 14.98
CA PRO A 48 -11.41 -13.43 14.68
C PRO A 48 -11.63 -14.59 13.70
N ASP A 49 -12.81 -15.16 13.66
CA ASP A 49 -13.20 -16.31 12.83
C ASP A 49 -13.84 -15.90 11.48
N VAL A 50 -13.67 -14.63 11.09
CA VAL A 50 -14.17 -14.15 9.80
C VAL A 50 -13.64 -15.02 8.66
N SER A 51 -14.54 -15.53 7.82
CA SER A 51 -14.20 -16.33 6.66
C SER A 51 -14.05 -15.55 5.37
N GLU A 52 -14.83 -14.47 5.25
CA GLU A 52 -14.85 -13.64 4.05
C GLU A 52 -14.96 -12.16 4.43
N ILE A 53 -14.27 -11.32 3.68
CA ILE A 53 -14.35 -9.87 3.81
C ILE A 53 -14.77 -9.29 2.47
N ASN A 54 -15.92 -8.61 2.48
CA ASN A 54 -16.40 -7.85 1.33
C ASN A 54 -15.66 -6.53 1.24
N VAL A 55 -15.17 -6.24 0.04
CA VAL A 55 -14.46 -5.03 -0.31
C VAL A 55 -15.22 -4.31 -1.41
N VAL A 56 -15.31 -3.01 -1.29
CA VAL A 56 -15.87 -2.12 -2.32
C VAL A 56 -14.72 -1.48 -3.07
N TRP A 57 -14.69 -1.67 -4.38
CA TRP A 57 -13.85 -0.98 -5.32
C TRP A 57 -14.61 0.20 -5.89
N LYS A 58 -14.10 1.40 -5.71
CA LYS A 58 -14.68 2.62 -6.23
C LYS A 58 -13.76 3.26 -7.25
N ASN A 59 -14.28 3.51 -8.43
CA ASN A 59 -13.58 4.14 -9.53
C ASN A 59 -14.25 5.46 -9.92
N ASP A 60 -13.71 6.57 -9.40
CA ASP A 60 -14.16 7.93 -9.74
C ASP A 60 -13.39 8.49 -10.97
N SER A 61 -12.50 7.70 -11.58
CA SER A 61 -11.76 8.10 -12.76
C SER A 61 -12.54 7.89 -14.06
N ASN A 62 -12.06 8.49 -15.15
CA ASN A 62 -12.61 8.27 -16.49
C ASN A 62 -12.13 6.97 -17.16
N GLU A 63 -11.29 6.20 -16.47
CA GLU A 63 -10.65 5.01 -17.01
C GLU A 63 -11.37 3.73 -16.60
N VAL A 64 -11.22 2.70 -17.42
CA VAL A 64 -11.65 1.35 -17.05
C VAL A 64 -10.52 0.65 -16.34
N LEU A 65 -10.81 0.05 -15.19
CA LEU A 65 -9.86 -0.70 -14.39
C LEU A 65 -10.21 -2.18 -14.41
N MET A 66 -9.20 -3.01 -14.17
CA MET A 66 -9.35 -4.45 -13.96
C MET A 66 -8.55 -4.87 -12.74
N PHE A 67 -9.11 -5.74 -11.91
CA PHE A 67 -8.40 -6.42 -10.84
C PHE A 67 -8.61 -7.93 -10.91
N GLY A 68 -7.70 -8.69 -10.31
CA GLY A 68 -7.80 -10.15 -10.25
C GLY A 68 -8.27 -10.65 -8.90
N ASN A 69 -8.37 -11.98 -8.77
CA ASN A 69 -8.62 -12.64 -7.48
C ASN A 69 -7.41 -12.66 -6.53
N PRO A 70 -6.13 -12.58 -6.99
CA PRO A 70 -4.98 -12.58 -6.08
C PRO A 70 -5.01 -11.41 -5.10
N PHE A 71 -4.77 -11.70 -3.84
CA PHE A 71 -4.63 -10.71 -2.78
C PHE A 71 -3.68 -11.21 -1.70
N THR A 72 -3.26 -10.36 -0.82
CA THR A 72 -2.52 -10.69 0.40
C THR A 72 -3.19 -10.08 1.61
N ILE A 73 -3.04 -10.73 2.76
CA ILE A 73 -3.44 -10.16 4.04
C ILE A 73 -2.18 -9.77 4.81
N GLN A 74 -2.19 -8.57 5.35
CA GLN A 74 -1.08 -8.08 6.14
C GLN A 74 -1.58 -7.61 7.51
N LYS A 75 -0.84 -7.94 8.57
CA LYS A 75 -1.08 -7.46 9.95
C LYS A 75 -0.10 -6.34 10.27
N LEU A 76 -0.57 -5.31 10.93
CA LEU A 76 0.29 -4.24 11.45
C LEU A 76 0.96 -4.73 12.74
N VAL A 77 2.29 -4.83 12.73
CA VAL A 77 3.11 -5.24 13.87
C VAL A 77 4.10 -4.09 14.18
N GLY A 78 3.86 -3.38 15.27
CA GLY A 78 4.53 -2.10 15.49
C GLY A 78 4.12 -1.10 14.40
N ASN A 79 5.09 -0.64 13.60
CA ASN A 79 4.87 0.28 12.48
C ASN A 79 5.06 -0.39 11.11
N GLU A 80 5.12 -1.71 11.06
CA GLU A 80 5.37 -2.45 9.83
C GLU A 80 4.20 -3.35 9.44
N TRP A 81 3.87 -3.39 8.15
CA TRP A 81 2.92 -4.34 7.59
C TRP A 81 3.60 -5.66 7.28
N LYS A 82 3.17 -6.73 7.94
CA LYS A 82 3.71 -8.09 7.74
C LYS A 82 2.63 -8.98 7.14
N ALA A 83 2.97 -9.63 6.03
CA ALA A 83 2.09 -10.62 5.42
C ALA A 83 1.85 -11.79 6.38
N ILE A 84 0.63 -12.32 6.40
CA ILE A 84 0.25 -13.48 7.20
C ILE A 84 -0.09 -14.66 6.29
N GLY A 85 0.01 -15.87 6.85
CA GLY A 85 -0.33 -17.12 6.16
C GLY A 85 0.60 -17.47 5.01
N ASP A 86 0.21 -18.50 4.24
CA ASP A 86 0.95 -18.94 3.05
C ASP A 86 0.69 -17.99 1.88
N GLN A 87 1.77 -17.41 1.36
CA GLN A 87 1.70 -16.50 0.21
C GLN A 87 1.60 -17.27 -1.13
N GLY A 88 1.62 -18.59 -1.10
CA GLY A 88 1.47 -19.48 -2.25
C GLY A 88 0.03 -19.87 -2.59
N ALA A 89 -0.99 -19.19 -2.05
CA ALA A 89 -2.38 -19.49 -2.36
C ALA A 89 -2.64 -19.44 -3.88
N ALA A 90 -3.27 -20.50 -4.39
CA ALA A 90 -3.62 -20.60 -5.81
C ALA A 90 -4.92 -19.82 -6.09
N PHE A 91 -4.87 -18.96 -7.09
CA PHE A 91 -6.02 -18.17 -7.54
C PHE A 91 -6.38 -18.49 -9.00
N THR A 92 -7.65 -18.37 -9.32
CA THR A 92 -8.11 -18.41 -10.70
C THR A 92 -7.73 -17.13 -11.43
N SER A 93 -7.35 -17.25 -12.71
CA SER A 93 -7.00 -16.10 -13.57
C SER A 93 -8.25 -15.40 -14.09
N ILE A 94 -9.13 -14.94 -13.19
CA ILE A 94 -10.34 -14.20 -13.52
C ILE A 94 -10.08 -12.72 -13.31
N GLY A 95 -10.36 -11.91 -14.36
CA GLY A 95 -10.32 -10.46 -14.28
C GLY A 95 -11.70 -9.87 -13.98
N HIS A 96 -11.77 -8.98 -13.02
CA HIS A 96 -12.97 -8.22 -12.66
C HIS A 96 -12.84 -6.79 -13.19
N ARG A 97 -13.86 -6.32 -13.88
CA ARG A 97 -13.86 -4.97 -14.46
C ARG A 97 -14.55 -3.99 -13.51
N VAL A 98 -13.93 -2.82 -13.32
CA VAL A 98 -14.54 -1.66 -12.67
C VAL A 98 -14.68 -0.56 -13.71
N ALA A 99 -15.90 -0.27 -14.15
CA ALA A 99 -16.13 0.78 -15.14
C ALA A 99 -15.80 2.17 -14.57
N SER A 100 -15.60 3.16 -15.44
CA SER A 100 -15.45 4.55 -15.01
C SER A 100 -16.69 4.99 -14.22
N HIS A 101 -16.49 5.80 -13.17
CA HIS A 101 -17.55 6.32 -12.29
C HIS A 101 -18.49 5.24 -11.74
N SER A 102 -17.93 4.09 -11.33
CA SER A 102 -18.71 2.97 -10.80
C SER A 102 -18.09 2.34 -9.56
N GLU A 103 -18.90 1.52 -8.90
CA GLU A 103 -18.49 0.72 -7.76
C GLU A 103 -18.75 -0.76 -8.04
N VAL A 104 -17.83 -1.62 -7.56
CA VAL A 104 -17.96 -3.08 -7.63
C VAL A 104 -17.62 -3.66 -6.28
N LYS A 105 -18.43 -4.61 -5.81
CA LYS A 105 -18.15 -5.39 -4.60
C LYS A 105 -17.47 -6.68 -4.97
N HIS A 106 -16.46 -7.06 -4.17
CA HIS A 106 -15.75 -8.32 -4.29
C HIS A 106 -15.51 -8.94 -2.92
N SER A 107 -15.70 -10.25 -2.80
CA SER A 107 -15.47 -11.00 -1.56
C SER A 107 -14.12 -11.68 -1.59
N TYR A 108 -13.31 -11.49 -0.55
CA TYR A 108 -12.03 -12.13 -0.36
C TYR A 108 -12.13 -13.22 0.71
N ASN A 109 -11.77 -14.46 0.35
CA ASN A 109 -11.79 -15.59 1.26
C ASN A 109 -10.55 -15.57 2.17
N ILE A 110 -10.74 -15.20 3.42
CA ILE A 110 -9.67 -15.04 4.43
C ILE A 110 -9.08 -16.39 4.84
N ARG A 111 -9.86 -17.47 4.76
CA ARG A 111 -9.41 -18.82 5.14
C ARG A 111 -8.30 -19.39 4.26
N LEU A 112 -8.05 -18.78 3.09
CA LEU A 112 -6.87 -19.12 2.29
C LEU A 112 -5.54 -18.79 3.02
N TYR A 113 -5.59 -17.92 4.02
CA TYR A 113 -4.42 -17.46 4.77
C TYR A 113 -4.44 -17.88 6.24
N SER A 114 -5.61 -17.95 6.86
CA SER A 114 -5.76 -18.33 8.26
C SER A 114 -7.20 -18.69 8.60
N ASP A 115 -7.40 -19.75 9.39
CA ASP A 115 -8.70 -20.12 9.91
C ASP A 115 -9.19 -19.15 11.00
N LYS A 116 -8.26 -18.49 11.67
CA LYS A 116 -8.54 -17.52 12.74
C LYS A 116 -7.47 -16.43 12.77
N LEU A 117 -7.92 -15.19 12.70
CA LEU A 117 -7.07 -14.03 12.85
C LEU A 117 -6.92 -13.65 14.33
N GLU A 118 -5.74 -13.24 14.73
CA GLU A 118 -5.53 -12.63 16.04
C GLU A 118 -6.12 -11.22 16.08
N LYS A 119 -6.43 -10.72 17.27
CA LYS A 119 -6.82 -9.30 17.42
C LYS A 119 -5.74 -8.36 16.89
N GLY A 120 -6.16 -7.30 16.23
CA GLY A 120 -5.23 -6.32 15.67
C GLY A 120 -5.73 -5.60 14.43
N THR A 121 -4.85 -4.79 13.85
CA THR A 121 -5.10 -4.04 12.62
C THR A 121 -4.55 -4.80 11.42
N TYR A 122 -5.34 -4.89 10.38
CA TYR A 122 -5.04 -5.62 9.16
C TYR A 122 -5.31 -4.77 7.92
N ARG A 123 -4.77 -5.23 6.79
CA ARG A 123 -5.19 -4.76 5.47
C ARG A 123 -5.18 -5.90 4.45
N ILE A 124 -6.12 -5.84 3.53
CA ILE A 124 -6.08 -6.57 2.26
C ILE A 124 -5.27 -5.71 1.30
N ALA A 125 -4.30 -6.31 0.60
CA ALA A 125 -3.54 -5.67 -0.46
C ALA A 125 -3.72 -6.47 -1.74
N THR A 126 -4.03 -5.80 -2.84
CA THR A 126 -4.25 -6.42 -4.15
C THR A 126 -3.87 -5.47 -5.27
N ASP A 127 -3.52 -6.04 -6.42
CA ASP A 127 -3.13 -5.28 -7.58
C ASP A 127 -4.31 -5.00 -8.50
N PHE A 128 -4.27 -3.86 -9.20
CA PHE A 128 -5.19 -3.55 -10.28
C PHE A 128 -4.47 -2.99 -11.49
N LEU A 129 -5.09 -3.13 -12.65
CA LEU A 129 -4.57 -2.71 -13.94
C LEU A 129 -5.40 -1.53 -14.46
N LYS A 130 -4.74 -0.45 -14.84
CA LYS A 130 -5.29 0.56 -15.74
C LYS A 130 -5.00 0.12 -17.18
N VAL A 131 -6.04 -0.17 -17.94
CA VAL A 131 -5.93 -0.63 -19.32
C VAL A 131 -5.75 0.59 -20.23
N LEU A 132 -4.61 0.68 -20.90
CA LEU A 132 -4.30 1.75 -21.85
C LEU A 132 -4.69 1.37 -23.28
N SER A 133 -4.43 0.11 -23.67
CA SER A 133 -4.83 -0.51 -24.94
C SER A 133 -4.73 -2.03 -24.79
N PRO A 134 -5.25 -2.82 -25.74
CA PRO A 134 -5.11 -4.27 -25.69
C PRO A 134 -3.65 -4.70 -25.53
N GLY A 135 -3.36 -5.44 -24.43
CA GLY A 135 -2.01 -5.90 -24.09
C GLY A 135 -1.08 -4.85 -23.45
N ASN A 136 -1.54 -3.59 -23.30
CA ASN A 136 -0.77 -2.51 -22.68
C ASN A 136 -1.53 -1.99 -21.45
N TYR A 137 -0.92 -2.09 -20.27
CA TYR A 137 -1.51 -1.71 -19.01
C TYR A 137 -0.44 -1.26 -18.00
N ASN A 138 -0.85 -0.41 -17.08
CA ASN A 138 -0.08 -0.07 -15.89
C ASN A 138 -0.62 -0.84 -14.70
N ASN A 139 0.27 -1.38 -13.87
CA ASN A 139 -0.06 -2.10 -12.63
C ASN A 139 0.09 -1.17 -11.43
N TYR A 140 -0.88 -1.22 -10.53
CA TYR A 140 -0.94 -0.45 -9.29
C TYR A 140 -1.41 -1.35 -8.16
N GLN A 141 -1.12 -0.98 -6.91
CA GLN A 141 -1.60 -1.70 -5.74
C GLN A 141 -2.52 -0.82 -4.89
N LEU A 142 -3.61 -1.39 -4.41
CA LEU A 142 -4.50 -0.80 -3.42
C LEU A 142 -4.55 -1.62 -2.14
N THR A 143 -4.93 -0.95 -1.06
CA THR A 143 -5.12 -1.60 0.23
C THR A 143 -6.42 -1.17 0.88
N ALA A 144 -7.11 -2.11 1.56
CA ALA A 144 -8.28 -1.85 2.38
C ALA A 144 -7.99 -2.27 3.82
N LYS A 145 -8.03 -1.31 4.76
CA LYS A 145 -7.75 -1.53 6.20
C LYS A 145 -9.00 -2.01 6.93
N PHE A 146 -8.81 -2.87 7.95
CA PHE A 146 -9.84 -3.32 8.88
C PHE A 146 -9.22 -3.72 10.22
N THR A 147 -10.06 -3.88 11.25
CA THR A 147 -9.62 -4.38 12.56
C THR A 147 -10.27 -5.72 12.88
N VAL A 148 -9.60 -6.52 13.70
CA VAL A 148 -10.11 -7.76 14.28
C VAL A 148 -10.18 -7.60 15.80
N GLU A 149 -11.34 -7.84 16.40
CA GLU A 149 -11.60 -7.70 17.85
C GLU A 149 -12.29 -8.89 18.47
#